data_d36a005a182841e92cfff25876937f85
#
_entry.id   d36a005a182841e92cfff25876937f85
#
_cell.length_a   1.000
_cell.length_b   1.000
_cell.length_c   1.000
_cell.angle_alpha   90.00
_cell.angle_beta   90.00
_cell.angle_gamma   90.00
#
_symmetry.space_group_name_H-M   'P 1'
#
loop_
_entity.id
_entity.type
_entity.pdbx_description
1 polymer ?
#
loop_
_entity_poly.entity_id
_entity_poly.type
_entity_poly.pdbx_seq_one_letter_code
_entity_poly.pdbx_strand_id
1 'polypeptide(L)'
;AIRHYRQACELNPALSSCWQALYNYFKKNKNQPAADHAYMQMNTLESMPRILLYISQILNEGKLGIAEEKCREFLKKHPTNTFAMSLLSEIADRLGYFDDAEFLLESAVKLNPNDGELRMKYAMILRKKQKFSKTMEQVDILCEEFPTNLSYQAQKASEIMQNGEHKEAIDLFDDILGKNPYNFSILTSKGHAQKT
;
A
#
# COMPACT_ATOMS: atom_id res chain seq x y z
N ALA A 1 -8.18 -10.47 -20.35
CA ALA A 1 -7.06 -11.17 -19.68
C ALA A 1 -6.28 -10.22 -18.75
N ILE A 2 -5.71 -9.11 -19.21
CA ILE A 2 -4.83 -8.23 -18.39
C ILE A 2 -5.54 -7.63 -17.17
N ARG A 3 -6.81 -7.22 -17.31
CA ARG A 3 -7.61 -6.68 -16.21
C ARG A 3 -7.76 -7.70 -15.07
N HIS A 4 -7.95 -8.97 -15.40
CA HIS A 4 -8.07 -10.04 -14.40
C HIS A 4 -6.73 -10.31 -13.70
N TYR A 5 -5.59 -10.25 -14.42
CA TYR A 5 -4.28 -10.38 -13.77
C TYR A 5 -3.99 -9.22 -12.81
N ARG A 6 -4.33 -7.96 -13.20
CA ARG A 6 -4.21 -6.82 -12.30
C ARG A 6 -5.05 -7.02 -11.04
N GLN A 7 -6.32 -7.36 -11.22
CA GLN A 7 -7.23 -7.61 -10.11
C GLN A 7 -6.74 -8.77 -9.23
N ALA A 8 -6.18 -9.83 -9.82
CA ALA A 8 -5.61 -10.93 -9.05
C ALA A 8 -4.39 -10.50 -8.23
N CYS A 9 -3.51 -9.65 -8.77
CA CYS A 9 -2.38 -9.09 -8.03
C CYS A 9 -2.83 -8.12 -6.92
N GLU A 10 -3.92 -7.37 -7.13
CA GLU A 10 -4.52 -6.51 -6.10
C GLU A 10 -5.10 -7.33 -4.95
N LEU A 11 -5.79 -8.44 -5.27
CA LEU A 11 -6.38 -9.33 -4.27
C LEU A 11 -5.34 -10.20 -3.55
N ASN A 12 -4.30 -10.62 -4.24
CA ASN A 12 -3.21 -11.40 -3.68
C ASN A 12 -1.88 -11.05 -4.34
N PRO A 13 -1.16 -10.06 -3.81
CA PRO A 13 0.14 -9.64 -4.35
C PRO A 13 1.22 -10.75 -4.35
N ALA A 14 1.06 -11.81 -3.55
CA ALA A 14 2.00 -12.93 -3.48
C ALA A 14 1.88 -13.93 -4.67
N LEU A 15 0.95 -13.71 -5.60
CA LEU A 15 0.78 -14.56 -6.79
C LEU A 15 1.84 -14.25 -7.86
N SER A 16 3.01 -14.88 -7.77
CA SER A 16 4.12 -14.71 -8.73
C SER A 16 3.71 -14.95 -10.18
N SER A 17 2.84 -15.91 -10.45
CA SER A 17 2.31 -16.18 -11.81
C SER A 17 1.55 -15.01 -12.43
N CYS A 18 0.85 -14.22 -11.62
CA CYS A 18 0.12 -13.04 -12.08
C CYS A 18 1.10 -11.92 -12.47
N TRP A 19 2.13 -11.69 -11.67
CA TRP A 19 3.18 -10.71 -11.99
C TRP A 19 3.96 -11.11 -13.23
N GLN A 20 4.26 -12.41 -13.42
CA GLN A 20 4.88 -12.92 -14.64
C GLN A 20 4.02 -12.64 -15.88
N ALA A 21 2.70 -12.85 -15.78
CA ALA A 21 1.78 -12.57 -16.88
C ALA A 21 1.72 -11.07 -17.20
N LEU A 22 1.70 -10.21 -16.16
CA LEU A 22 1.74 -8.75 -16.30
C LEU A 22 3.06 -8.28 -16.93
N TYR A 23 4.21 -8.80 -16.48
CA TYR A 23 5.52 -8.50 -17.05
C TYR A 23 5.58 -8.82 -18.55
N ASN A 24 5.18 -10.03 -18.93
CA ASN A 24 5.18 -10.46 -20.34
C ASN A 24 4.26 -9.58 -21.20
N TYR A 25 3.09 -9.21 -20.67
CA TYR A 25 2.17 -8.32 -21.37
C TYR A 25 2.75 -6.92 -21.56
N PHE A 26 3.28 -6.29 -20.52
CA PHE A 26 3.82 -4.93 -20.59
C PHE A 26 5.07 -4.87 -21.48
N LYS A 27 5.93 -5.88 -21.40
CA LYS A 27 7.10 -6.00 -22.29
C LYS A 27 6.70 -6.09 -23.76
N LYS A 28 5.69 -6.91 -24.07
CA LYS A 28 5.15 -7.02 -25.44
C LYS A 28 4.57 -5.70 -25.95
N ASN A 29 3.92 -4.94 -25.08
CA ASN A 29 3.29 -3.65 -25.44
C ASN A 29 4.23 -2.45 -25.26
N LYS A 30 5.55 -2.67 -25.10
CA LYS A 30 6.57 -1.63 -24.95
C LYS A 30 6.30 -0.62 -23.81
N ASN A 31 5.56 -1.04 -22.79
CA ASN A 31 5.35 -0.24 -21.59
C ASN A 31 6.43 -0.60 -20.56
N GLN A 32 7.63 -0.02 -20.74
CA GLN A 32 8.80 -0.34 -19.94
C GLN A 32 8.59 -0.07 -18.44
N PRO A 33 8.05 1.09 -17.99
CA PRO A 33 7.86 1.35 -16.55
C PRO A 33 6.98 0.29 -15.87
N ALA A 34 5.88 -0.11 -16.51
CA ALA A 34 5.00 -1.14 -15.96
C ALA A 34 5.63 -2.55 -15.99
N ALA A 35 6.45 -2.84 -16.98
CA ALA A 35 7.21 -4.09 -17.06
C ALA A 35 8.26 -4.15 -15.95
N ASP A 36 9.01 -3.07 -15.72
CA ASP A 36 10.02 -2.99 -14.67
C ASP A 36 9.39 -3.16 -13.29
N HIS A 37 8.26 -2.52 -13.04
CA HIS A 37 7.51 -2.70 -11.80
C HIS A 37 7.10 -4.18 -11.58
N ALA A 38 6.51 -4.82 -12.60
CA ALA A 38 6.11 -6.22 -12.50
C ALA A 38 7.32 -7.16 -12.27
N TYR A 39 8.47 -6.86 -12.90
CA TYR A 39 9.71 -7.59 -12.71
C TYR A 39 10.27 -7.44 -11.30
N MET A 40 10.26 -6.22 -10.76
CA MET A 40 10.68 -5.99 -9.37
C MET A 40 9.82 -6.76 -8.37
N GLN A 41 8.50 -6.80 -8.56
CA GLN A 41 7.61 -7.58 -7.72
C GLN A 41 7.93 -9.09 -7.78
N MET A 42 8.20 -9.62 -8.98
CA MET A 42 8.62 -11.02 -9.13
C MET A 42 9.90 -11.32 -8.36
N ASN A 43 10.94 -10.51 -8.54
CA ASN A 43 12.23 -10.70 -7.85
C ASN A 43 12.07 -10.62 -6.33
N THR A 44 11.24 -9.70 -5.84
CA THR A 44 10.93 -9.59 -4.41
C THR A 44 10.27 -10.87 -3.89
N LEU A 45 9.31 -11.44 -4.61
CA LEU A 45 8.63 -12.68 -4.23
C LEU A 45 9.57 -13.90 -4.30
N GLU A 46 10.45 -13.97 -5.31
CA GLU A 46 11.44 -15.05 -5.44
C GLU A 46 12.48 -15.04 -4.32
N SER A 47 12.89 -13.85 -3.86
CA SER A 47 13.81 -13.67 -2.75
C SER A 47 13.18 -13.85 -1.37
N MET A 48 11.83 -13.84 -1.31
CA MET A 48 11.09 -13.88 -0.06
C MET A 48 11.07 -15.30 0.54
N PRO A 49 11.27 -15.44 1.86
CA PRO A 49 11.11 -16.73 2.54
C PRO A 49 9.73 -17.34 2.28
N ARG A 50 9.70 -18.62 1.87
CA ARG A 50 8.44 -19.32 1.52
C ARG A 50 7.39 -19.28 2.64
N ILE A 51 7.83 -19.22 3.89
CA ILE A 51 6.94 -19.11 5.04
C ILE A 51 6.15 -17.79 5.03
N LEU A 52 6.75 -16.68 4.58
CA LEU A 52 6.05 -15.39 4.49
C LEU A 52 5.02 -15.38 3.35
N LEU A 53 5.32 -16.04 2.23
CA LEU A 53 4.34 -16.25 1.15
C LEU A 53 3.16 -17.09 1.63
N TYR A 54 3.44 -18.16 2.40
CA TYR A 54 2.39 -18.98 3.01
C TYR A 54 1.54 -18.18 4.01
N ILE A 55 2.17 -17.36 4.88
CA ILE A 55 1.44 -16.49 5.82
C ILE A 55 0.54 -15.51 5.05
N SER A 56 1.06 -14.87 4.00
CA SER A 56 0.27 -13.97 3.15
C SER A 56 -0.93 -14.69 2.51
N GLN A 57 -0.74 -15.93 2.04
CA GLN A 57 -1.83 -16.72 1.48
C GLN A 57 -2.93 -17.02 2.51
N ILE A 58 -2.58 -17.56 3.69
CA ILE A 58 -3.56 -17.90 4.73
C ILE A 58 -4.25 -16.66 5.31
N LEU A 59 -3.56 -15.50 5.32
CA LEU A 59 -4.15 -14.21 5.65
C LEU A 59 -5.23 -13.82 4.64
N ASN A 60 -4.97 -13.98 3.34
CA ASN A 60 -5.93 -13.72 2.28
C ASN A 60 -7.13 -14.70 2.31
N GLU A 61 -6.91 -15.93 2.79
CA GLU A 61 -7.98 -16.90 3.05
C GLU A 61 -8.81 -16.57 4.30
N GLY A 62 -8.47 -15.50 5.03
CA GLY A 62 -9.18 -15.06 6.24
C GLY A 62 -8.85 -15.88 7.50
N LYS A 63 -7.84 -16.74 7.46
CA LYS A 63 -7.43 -17.59 8.59
C LYS A 63 -6.51 -16.80 9.55
N LEU A 64 -7.05 -15.72 10.16
CA LEU A 64 -6.28 -14.73 10.91
C LEU A 64 -5.47 -15.33 12.06
N GLY A 65 -6.05 -16.24 12.87
CA GLY A 65 -5.37 -16.82 14.02
C GLY A 65 -4.16 -17.66 13.64
N ILE A 66 -4.25 -18.45 12.54
CA ILE A 66 -3.12 -19.25 12.04
C ILE A 66 -2.04 -18.34 11.45
N ALA A 67 -2.45 -17.30 10.70
CA ALA A 67 -1.53 -16.33 10.13
C ALA A 67 -0.76 -15.58 11.23
N GLU A 68 -1.44 -15.17 12.31
CA GLU A 68 -0.84 -14.51 13.45
C GLU A 68 0.21 -15.40 14.14
N GLU A 69 -0.17 -16.63 14.49
CA GLU A 69 0.75 -17.59 15.14
C GLU A 69 2.03 -17.77 14.32
N LYS A 70 1.89 -18.07 13.03
CA LYS A 70 3.03 -18.29 12.13
C LYS A 70 3.88 -17.03 11.94
N CYS A 71 3.25 -15.87 11.86
CA CYS A 71 3.96 -14.61 11.73
C CYS A 71 4.75 -14.26 12.99
N ARG A 72 4.17 -14.46 14.16
CA ARG A 72 4.85 -14.28 15.45
C ARG A 72 6.02 -15.28 15.63
N GLU A 73 5.84 -16.56 15.25
CA GLU A 73 6.92 -17.55 15.25
C GLU A 73 8.09 -17.15 14.35
N PHE A 74 7.78 -16.61 13.17
CA PHE A 74 8.81 -16.11 12.25
C PHE A 74 9.54 -14.90 12.82
N LEU A 75 8.81 -13.91 13.36
CA LEU A 75 9.39 -12.69 13.93
C LEU A 75 10.26 -12.96 15.18
N LYS A 76 9.99 -14.00 15.96
CA LYS A 76 10.89 -14.42 17.05
C LYS A 76 12.30 -14.77 16.56
N LYS A 77 12.44 -15.29 15.34
CA LYS A 77 13.72 -15.66 14.72
C LYS A 77 14.29 -14.51 13.85
N HIS A 78 13.44 -13.66 13.34
CA HIS A 78 13.77 -12.58 12.42
C HIS A 78 13.12 -11.25 12.85
N PRO A 79 13.52 -10.70 14.01
CA PRO A 79 12.82 -9.59 14.66
C PRO A 79 12.85 -8.25 13.86
N THR A 80 13.74 -8.12 12.90
CA THR A 80 13.89 -6.92 12.06
C THR A 80 13.30 -7.08 10.65
N ASN A 81 12.58 -8.16 10.40
CA ASN A 81 11.97 -8.38 9.08
C ASN A 81 10.73 -7.49 8.92
N THR A 82 10.87 -6.41 8.16
CA THR A 82 9.83 -5.38 7.96
C THR A 82 8.60 -5.92 7.24
N PHE A 83 8.77 -6.87 6.31
CA PHE A 83 7.65 -7.49 5.63
C PHE A 83 6.79 -8.34 6.58
N ALA A 84 7.42 -9.12 7.46
CA ALA A 84 6.70 -9.89 8.49
C ALA A 84 6.00 -8.95 9.50
N MET A 85 6.63 -7.82 9.87
CA MET A 85 5.98 -6.79 10.70
C MET A 85 4.75 -6.21 9.98
N SER A 86 4.85 -5.93 8.68
CA SER A 86 3.73 -5.45 7.86
C SER A 86 2.60 -6.48 7.78
N LEU A 87 2.90 -7.78 7.63
CA LEU A 87 1.88 -8.82 7.66
C LEU A 87 1.20 -8.92 9.02
N LEU A 88 1.97 -8.89 10.10
CA LEU A 88 1.41 -8.94 11.45
C LEU A 88 0.57 -7.70 11.76
N SER A 89 0.97 -6.53 11.28
CA SER A 89 0.18 -5.31 11.40
C SER A 89 -1.15 -5.39 10.66
N GLU A 90 -1.16 -6.00 9.47
CA GLU A 90 -2.40 -6.23 8.72
C GLU A 90 -3.33 -7.22 9.42
N ILE A 91 -2.78 -8.25 10.05
CA ILE A 91 -3.56 -9.19 10.87
C ILE A 91 -4.15 -8.44 12.07
N ALA A 92 -3.34 -7.64 12.79
CA ALA A 92 -3.79 -6.83 13.92
C ALA A 92 -4.88 -5.82 13.51
N ASP A 93 -4.74 -5.16 12.36
CA ASP A 93 -5.75 -4.26 11.80
C ASP A 93 -7.08 -4.99 11.54
N ARG A 94 -7.04 -6.16 10.91
CA ARG A 94 -8.25 -6.97 10.65
C ARG A 94 -8.91 -7.50 11.92
N LEU A 95 -8.15 -7.67 13.00
CA LEU A 95 -8.63 -8.06 14.33
C LEU A 95 -9.08 -6.86 15.17
N GLY A 96 -8.87 -5.62 14.70
CA GLY A 96 -9.20 -4.39 15.43
C GLY A 96 -8.16 -3.97 16.48
N TYR A 97 -7.00 -4.60 16.51
CA TYR A 97 -5.89 -4.27 17.42
C TYR A 97 -5.02 -3.14 16.83
N PHE A 98 -5.60 -1.94 16.73
CA PHE A 98 -4.95 -0.80 16.06
C PHE A 98 -3.68 -0.30 16.78
N ASP A 99 -3.56 -0.49 18.10
CA ASP A 99 -2.36 -0.14 18.85
C ASP A 99 -1.17 -1.02 18.45
N ASP A 100 -1.41 -2.33 18.34
CA ASP A 100 -0.39 -3.29 17.89
C ASP A 100 0.00 -3.03 16.43
N ALA A 101 -0.97 -2.75 15.58
CA ALA A 101 -0.73 -2.43 14.17
C ALA A 101 0.11 -1.15 14.03
N GLU A 102 -0.18 -0.09 14.79
CA GLU A 102 0.60 1.15 14.83
C GLU A 102 2.04 0.88 15.26
N PHE A 103 2.23 0.17 16.37
CA PHE A 103 3.56 -0.14 16.90
C PHE A 103 4.43 -0.92 15.89
N LEU A 104 3.84 -1.93 15.25
CA LEU A 104 4.53 -2.75 14.25
C LEU A 104 4.95 -1.94 13.04
N LEU A 105 4.05 -1.09 12.50
CA LEU A 105 4.35 -0.27 11.32
C LEU A 105 5.31 0.87 11.63
N GLU A 106 5.18 1.53 12.79
CA GLU A 106 6.16 2.50 13.24
C GLU A 106 7.56 1.90 13.32
N SER A 107 7.67 0.70 13.89
CA SER A 107 8.94 -0.03 13.98
C SER A 107 9.47 -0.42 12.59
N ALA A 108 8.60 -0.89 11.69
CA ALA A 108 8.99 -1.26 10.33
C ALA A 108 9.46 -0.05 9.51
N VAL A 109 8.80 1.10 9.62
CA VAL A 109 9.21 2.36 8.96
C VAL A 109 10.56 2.86 9.49
N LYS A 110 10.81 2.73 10.81
CA LYS A 110 12.13 3.08 11.38
C LYS A 110 13.26 2.20 10.86
N LEU A 111 12.99 0.91 10.61
CA LEU A 111 13.96 -0.04 10.06
C LEU A 111 14.19 0.14 8.56
N ASN A 112 13.16 0.53 7.82
CA ASN A 112 13.22 0.74 6.37
C ASN A 112 12.49 2.05 6.01
N PRO A 113 13.11 3.22 6.25
CA PRO A 113 12.46 4.52 6.07
C PRO A 113 12.13 4.84 4.60
N ASN A 114 12.84 4.27 3.65
CA ASN A 114 12.65 4.53 2.21
C ASN A 114 11.54 3.65 1.58
N ASP A 115 10.87 2.81 2.37
CA ASP A 115 9.77 1.97 1.88
C ASP A 115 8.45 2.75 1.95
N GLY A 116 8.06 3.32 0.81
CA GLY A 116 6.82 4.09 0.70
C GLY A 116 5.56 3.26 0.98
N GLU A 117 5.56 1.95 0.70
CA GLU A 117 4.40 1.10 1.00
C GLU A 117 4.22 0.91 2.51
N LEU A 118 5.30 0.67 3.24
CA LEU A 118 5.25 0.60 4.71
C LEU A 118 4.78 1.90 5.32
N ARG A 119 5.31 3.04 4.86
CA ARG A 119 4.91 4.36 5.33
C ARG A 119 3.45 4.67 5.02
N MET A 120 2.96 4.29 3.84
CA MET A 120 1.55 4.43 3.50
C MET A 120 0.65 3.59 4.42
N LYS A 121 0.99 2.33 4.67
CA LYS A 121 0.25 1.48 5.61
C LYS A 121 0.23 2.09 7.02
N TYR A 122 1.37 2.66 7.46
CA TYR A 122 1.45 3.37 8.74
C TYR A 122 0.51 4.57 8.79
N ALA A 123 0.51 5.41 7.76
CA ALA A 123 -0.40 6.55 7.65
C ALA A 123 -1.88 6.10 7.73
N MET A 124 -2.24 4.99 7.06
CA MET A 124 -3.61 4.47 7.11
C MET A 124 -4.03 4.00 8.50
N ILE A 125 -3.15 3.38 9.28
CA ILE A 125 -3.43 2.99 10.67
C ILE A 125 -3.55 4.22 11.58
N LEU A 126 -2.66 5.21 11.42
CA LEU A 126 -2.75 6.47 12.15
C LEU A 126 -4.10 7.17 11.91
N ARG A 127 -4.57 7.16 10.67
CA ARG A 127 -5.87 7.72 10.29
C ARG A 127 -7.03 6.96 10.94
N LYS A 128 -7.03 5.63 10.94
CA LYS A 128 -8.03 4.81 11.64
C LYS A 128 -8.09 5.15 13.13
N LYS A 129 -6.95 5.50 13.72
CA LYS A 129 -6.83 5.96 15.11
C LYS A 129 -7.10 7.46 15.29
N GLN A 130 -7.56 8.17 14.24
CA GLN A 130 -7.86 9.60 14.25
C GLN A 130 -6.66 10.50 14.62
N LYS A 131 -5.45 10.03 14.36
CA LYS A 131 -4.21 10.79 14.58
C LYS A 131 -3.87 11.63 13.34
N PHE A 132 -4.77 12.53 12.95
CA PHE A 132 -4.75 13.23 11.67
C PHE A 132 -3.45 14.01 11.41
N SER A 133 -2.91 14.72 12.40
CA SER A 133 -1.65 15.45 12.25
C SER A 133 -0.48 14.53 11.91
N LYS A 134 -0.38 13.37 12.58
CA LYS A 134 0.65 12.37 12.27
C LYS A 134 0.42 11.70 10.92
N THR A 135 -0.84 11.49 10.54
CA THR A 135 -1.18 10.96 9.21
C THR A 135 -0.67 11.89 8.12
N MET A 136 -0.96 13.19 8.24
CA MET A 136 -0.51 14.19 7.27
C MET A 136 1.02 14.25 7.19
N GLU A 137 1.72 14.24 8.32
CA GLU A 137 3.19 14.18 8.35
C GLU A 137 3.74 12.99 7.53
N GLN A 138 3.19 11.79 7.69
CA GLN A 138 3.64 10.63 6.92
C GLN A 138 3.33 10.74 5.43
N VAL A 139 2.19 11.32 5.08
CA VAL A 139 1.78 11.52 3.69
C VAL A 139 2.61 12.63 3.02
N ASP A 140 2.98 13.67 3.75
CA ASP A 140 3.89 14.73 3.24
C ASP A 140 5.26 14.15 2.91
N ILE A 141 5.85 13.35 3.81
CA ILE A 141 7.11 12.64 3.56
C ILE A 141 7.01 11.77 2.29
N LEU A 142 5.89 11.04 2.11
CA LEU A 142 5.67 10.22 0.90
C LEU A 142 5.65 11.06 -0.38
N CYS A 143 5.01 12.22 -0.35
CA CYS A 143 4.95 13.12 -1.51
C CYS A 143 6.31 13.77 -1.81
N GLU A 144 7.12 14.04 -0.78
CA GLU A 144 8.47 14.58 -0.93
C GLU A 144 9.45 13.53 -1.49
N GLU A 145 9.42 12.31 -0.93
CA GLU A 145 10.30 11.21 -1.38
C GLU A 145 9.91 10.65 -2.75
N PHE A 146 8.60 10.65 -3.07
CA PHE A 146 8.05 10.08 -4.31
C PHE A 146 7.17 11.09 -5.07
N PRO A 147 7.72 12.21 -5.55
CA PRO A 147 6.94 13.33 -6.11
C PRO A 147 6.18 12.99 -7.39
N THR A 148 6.54 11.92 -8.08
CA THR A 148 5.84 11.45 -9.30
C THR A 148 4.76 10.42 -9.02
N ASN A 149 4.62 9.96 -7.77
CA ASN A 149 3.62 8.94 -7.40
C ASN A 149 2.25 9.60 -7.19
N LEU A 150 1.40 9.50 -8.21
CA LEU A 150 0.06 10.08 -8.19
C LEU A 150 -0.85 9.48 -7.10
N SER A 151 -0.59 8.25 -6.65
CA SER A 151 -1.37 7.62 -5.57
C SER A 151 -1.09 8.30 -4.22
N TYR A 152 0.16 8.68 -3.95
CA TYR A 152 0.51 9.40 -2.73
C TYR A 152 -0.03 10.84 -2.75
N GLN A 153 0.06 11.51 -3.91
CA GLN A 153 -0.56 12.84 -4.08
C GLN A 153 -2.09 12.77 -3.90
N ALA A 154 -2.74 11.73 -4.41
CA ALA A 154 -4.18 11.52 -4.23
C ALA A 154 -4.55 11.28 -2.75
N GLN A 155 -3.72 10.54 -2.02
CA GLN A 155 -3.91 10.37 -0.58
C GLN A 155 -3.79 11.71 0.15
N LYS A 156 -2.78 12.53 -0.19
CA LYS A 156 -2.62 13.88 0.37
C LYS A 156 -3.88 14.72 0.15
N ALA A 157 -4.37 14.77 -1.09
CA ALA A 157 -5.61 15.51 -1.40
C ALA A 157 -6.81 15.00 -0.57
N SER A 158 -6.89 13.67 -0.35
CA SER A 158 -7.95 13.08 0.47
C SER A 158 -7.84 13.46 1.96
N GLU A 159 -6.61 13.55 2.50
CA GLU A 159 -6.40 14.02 3.88
C GLU A 159 -6.75 15.50 4.04
N ILE A 160 -6.31 16.36 3.10
CA ILE A 160 -6.64 17.79 3.06
C ILE A 160 -8.16 18.00 3.00
N MET A 161 -8.85 17.24 2.14
CA MET A 161 -10.31 17.28 2.02
C MET A 161 -11.00 16.97 3.37
N GLN A 162 -10.51 15.98 4.10
CA GLN A 162 -11.11 15.58 5.37
C GLN A 162 -10.83 16.56 6.50
N ASN A 163 -9.75 17.34 6.40
CA ASN A 163 -9.51 18.48 7.29
C ASN A 163 -10.42 19.69 6.99
N GLY A 164 -11.28 19.61 5.96
CA GLY A 164 -12.19 20.69 5.57
C GLY A 164 -11.61 21.70 4.58
N GLU A 165 -10.39 21.48 4.10
CA GLU A 165 -9.70 22.35 3.15
C GLU A 165 -10.08 21.97 1.71
N HIS A 166 -11.39 22.02 1.40
CA HIS A 166 -11.97 21.48 0.16
C HIS A 166 -11.38 22.10 -1.11
N LYS A 167 -11.10 23.42 -1.08
CA LYS A 167 -10.56 24.13 -2.25
C LYS A 167 -9.16 23.60 -2.60
N GLU A 168 -8.27 23.50 -1.62
CA GLU A 168 -6.90 23.00 -1.83
C GLU A 168 -6.91 21.54 -2.30
N ALA A 169 -7.79 20.71 -1.72
CA ALA A 169 -7.96 19.34 -2.16
C ALA A 169 -8.42 19.22 -3.61
N ILE A 170 -9.37 20.08 -4.05
CA ILE A 170 -9.85 20.14 -5.44
C ILE A 170 -8.71 20.53 -6.38
N ASP A 171 -7.95 21.57 -6.05
CA ASP A 171 -6.82 22.04 -6.87
C ASP A 171 -5.79 20.90 -7.07
N LEU A 172 -5.48 20.15 -5.99
CA LEU A 172 -4.56 19.02 -6.06
C LEU A 172 -5.13 17.85 -6.88
N PHE A 173 -6.43 17.55 -6.75
CA PHE A 173 -7.08 16.55 -7.62
C PHE A 173 -7.05 16.96 -9.10
N ASP A 174 -7.19 18.24 -9.40
CA ASP A 174 -7.11 18.74 -10.78
C ASP A 174 -5.71 18.61 -11.36
N ASP A 175 -4.67 18.87 -10.58
CA ASP A 175 -3.28 18.64 -10.99
C ASP A 175 -3.02 17.16 -11.30
N ILE A 176 -3.56 16.24 -10.48
CA ILE A 176 -3.44 14.80 -10.70
C ILE A 176 -4.19 14.39 -11.97
N LEU A 177 -5.40 14.90 -12.17
CA LEU A 177 -6.22 14.61 -13.36
C LEU A 177 -5.62 15.22 -14.63
N GLY A 178 -4.92 16.34 -14.54
CA GLY A 178 -4.14 16.90 -15.65
C GLY A 178 -3.06 15.92 -16.16
N LYS A 179 -2.48 15.13 -15.25
CA LYS A 179 -1.48 14.09 -15.57
C LYS A 179 -2.11 12.74 -15.97
N ASN A 180 -3.29 12.43 -15.44
CA ASN A 180 -4.03 11.18 -15.69
C ASN A 180 -5.55 11.42 -15.75
N PRO A 181 -6.09 11.91 -16.87
CA PRO A 181 -7.48 12.35 -17.00
C PRO A 181 -8.55 11.26 -16.78
N TYR A 182 -8.17 10.00 -16.96
CA TYR A 182 -9.11 8.87 -16.87
C TYR A 182 -9.03 8.12 -15.52
N ASN A 183 -8.53 8.76 -14.49
CA ASN A 183 -8.51 8.17 -13.15
C ASN A 183 -9.87 8.33 -12.46
N PHE A 184 -10.74 7.32 -12.62
CA PHE A 184 -12.10 7.34 -12.08
C PHE A 184 -12.16 7.48 -10.55
N SER A 185 -11.18 6.94 -9.82
CA SER A 185 -11.13 7.08 -8.36
C SER A 185 -10.93 8.54 -7.96
N ILE A 186 -10.01 9.24 -8.62
CA ILE A 186 -9.73 10.66 -8.38
C ILE A 186 -10.93 11.53 -8.80
N LEU A 187 -11.57 11.24 -9.93
CA LEU A 187 -12.78 11.93 -10.37
C LEU A 187 -13.91 11.81 -9.34
N THR A 188 -14.08 10.62 -8.75
CA THR A 188 -15.07 10.39 -7.70
C THR A 188 -14.74 11.20 -6.44
N SER A 189 -13.49 11.15 -5.98
CA SER A 189 -13.03 11.90 -4.81
C SER A 189 -13.18 13.41 -4.99
N LYS A 190 -12.82 13.94 -6.16
CA LYS A 190 -13.05 15.34 -6.51
C LYS A 190 -14.53 15.70 -6.50
N GLY A 191 -15.39 14.83 -7.08
CA GLY A 191 -16.84 15.05 -7.08
C GLY A 191 -17.44 15.08 -5.66
N HIS A 192 -16.89 14.34 -4.71
CA HIS A 192 -17.27 14.45 -3.29
C HIS A 192 -16.82 15.77 -2.69
N ALA A 193 -15.59 16.20 -2.94
CA ALA A 193 -15.06 17.48 -2.45
C ALA A 193 -15.84 18.72 -2.95
N GLN A 194 -16.46 18.64 -4.12
CA GLN A 194 -17.25 19.72 -4.70
C GLN A 194 -18.68 19.82 -4.15
N LYS A 195 -19.17 18.80 -3.45
CA LYS A 195 -20.54 18.74 -2.89
C LYS A 195 -20.63 19.23 -1.45
N THR A 196 -19.52 19.38 -0.78
CA THR A 196 -19.39 19.84 0.62
C THR A 196 -18.98 21.29 0.67
#